data_3751bfdef3c6e356238d00e7cfbaa01b
#
_entry.id   3751bfdef3c6e356238d00e7cfbaa01b
#
_cell.length_a   1.000
_cell.length_b   1.000
_cell.length_c   1.000
_cell.angle_alpha   90.00
_cell.angle_beta   90.00
_cell.angle_gamma   90.00
#
_symmetry.space_group_name_H-M   'P 1'
#
loop_
_entity.id
_entity.type
_entity.pdbx_description
1 polymer ?
#
loop_
_entity_poly.entity_id
_entity_poly.type
_entity_poly.pdbx_seq_one_letter_code
_entity_poly.pdbx_strand_id
1 'polypeptide(L)'
;MDKNKSIYKLKNFGPIYYLNLDGQPERSQYMEDQFRYWQIDNYTRISAYDGRDDDLSDIIVGRYPEMMTSGEIGCVTSHLKAIKHWYDTSDSPYAIIMEDDCNMDIARYWNFTWEDFIARVPYCWDVVQLAIICTGDIHVPIHTRFVNDFSTACYAITRHHAEKLIKYHIRGEKYKLDNGVKPRPVADDLIYNSGITYATPLLLYKIELGSTIHPEHIDIFHRQSHDGILNFWQQMGAQMTLDQITDFNPYFGRVTESSAQQSP
;
A
#
# COMPACT_ATOMS: atom_id res chain seq x y z
N MET A 1 27.20 -13.39 -8.01
CA MET A 1 26.10 -12.63 -7.41
C MET A 1 26.64 -11.83 -6.26
N ASP A 2 26.55 -10.51 -6.32
CA ASP A 2 26.89 -9.69 -5.17
C ASP A 2 25.92 -9.98 -4.03
N LYS A 3 26.49 -10.28 -2.84
CA LYS A 3 25.68 -10.55 -1.65
C LYS A 3 24.98 -9.25 -1.25
N ASN A 4 23.65 -9.27 -1.16
CA ASN A 4 22.90 -8.16 -0.61
C ASN A 4 23.23 -7.99 0.89
N LYS A 5 24.05 -7.00 1.20
CA LYS A 5 24.47 -6.70 2.58
C LYS A 5 23.35 -6.10 3.44
N SER A 6 22.22 -5.75 2.84
CA SER A 6 21.08 -5.08 3.50
C SER A 6 19.92 -6.01 3.81
N ILE A 7 20.01 -7.31 3.52
CA ILE A 7 18.90 -8.28 3.71
C ILE A 7 18.30 -8.24 5.12
N TYR A 8 19.14 -8.01 6.13
CA TYR A 8 18.71 -7.94 7.54
C TYR A 8 17.66 -6.85 7.81
N LYS A 9 17.58 -5.82 6.93
CA LYS A 9 16.65 -4.71 7.10
C LYS A 9 15.19 -5.12 6.84
N LEU A 10 14.98 -6.10 5.97
CA LEU A 10 13.66 -6.68 5.69
C LEU A 10 13.46 -8.06 6.36
N LYS A 11 14.29 -8.41 7.33
CA LYS A 11 14.07 -9.62 8.11
C LYS A 11 12.69 -9.57 8.77
N ASN A 12 11.92 -10.68 8.69
CA ASN A 12 10.55 -10.79 9.18
C ASN A 12 9.55 -9.78 8.58
N PHE A 13 9.86 -9.25 7.39
CA PHE A 13 8.93 -8.45 6.62
C PHE A 13 7.85 -9.35 5.99
N GLY A 14 6.74 -9.53 6.67
CA GLY A 14 5.65 -10.41 6.25
C GLY A 14 4.87 -10.97 7.43
N PRO A 15 3.92 -11.90 7.17
CA PRO A 15 3.67 -12.58 5.89
C PRO A 15 3.21 -11.62 4.80
N ILE A 16 3.63 -11.90 3.56
CA ILE A 16 3.30 -11.11 2.38
C ILE A 16 2.25 -11.84 1.55
N TYR A 17 1.24 -11.09 1.10
CA TYR A 17 0.28 -11.53 0.09
C TYR A 17 0.33 -10.55 -1.07
N TYR A 18 0.85 -10.99 -2.24
CA TYR A 18 0.98 -10.10 -3.38
C TYR A 18 -0.03 -10.43 -4.48
N LEU A 19 -0.62 -9.37 -5.01
CA LEU A 19 -1.62 -9.42 -6.06
C LEU A 19 -0.94 -9.44 -7.43
N ASN A 20 -1.33 -10.37 -8.29
CA ASN A 20 -0.82 -10.43 -9.65
C ASN A 20 -1.87 -11.03 -10.58
N LEU A 21 -2.06 -10.42 -11.73
CA LEU A 21 -2.91 -10.93 -12.81
C LEU A 21 -2.30 -12.19 -13.42
N ASP A 22 -3.10 -13.23 -13.65
CA ASP A 22 -2.62 -14.48 -14.23
C ASP A 22 -2.02 -14.31 -15.63
N GLY A 23 -2.49 -13.30 -16.36
CA GLY A 23 -1.96 -12.93 -17.68
C GLY A 23 -0.64 -12.15 -17.66
N GLN A 24 -0.05 -11.87 -16.48
CA GLN A 24 1.18 -11.07 -16.33
C GLN A 24 2.29 -11.81 -15.56
N PRO A 25 2.83 -12.91 -16.11
CA PRO A 25 3.84 -13.72 -15.42
C PRO A 25 5.17 -12.99 -15.23
N GLU A 26 5.51 -12.01 -16.07
CA GLU A 26 6.73 -11.20 -15.94
C GLU A 26 6.71 -10.32 -14.69
N ARG A 27 5.55 -9.81 -14.28
CA ARG A 27 5.40 -9.04 -13.04
C ARG A 27 5.49 -9.95 -11.83
N SER A 28 4.92 -11.17 -11.90
CA SER A 28 5.11 -12.19 -10.87
C SER A 28 6.58 -12.57 -10.70
N GLN A 29 7.29 -12.78 -11.82
CA GLN A 29 8.73 -13.09 -11.79
C GLN A 29 9.54 -11.94 -11.17
N TYR A 30 9.19 -10.68 -11.48
CA TYR A 30 9.82 -9.51 -10.86
C TYR A 30 9.67 -9.52 -9.34
N MET A 31 8.48 -9.83 -8.80
CA MET A 31 8.27 -9.93 -7.35
C MET A 31 9.08 -11.08 -6.74
N GLU A 32 9.07 -12.26 -7.35
CA GLU A 32 9.82 -13.42 -6.87
C GLU A 32 11.34 -13.19 -6.87
N ASP A 33 11.85 -12.45 -7.87
CA ASP A 33 13.27 -12.07 -7.91
C ASP A 33 13.63 -11.12 -6.76
N GLN A 34 12.76 -10.18 -6.42
CA GLN A 34 12.93 -9.32 -5.24
C GLN A 34 12.91 -10.16 -3.95
N PHE A 35 11.92 -11.04 -3.76
CA PHE A 35 11.83 -11.89 -2.57
C PHE A 35 13.09 -12.74 -2.42
N ARG A 36 13.58 -13.33 -3.50
CA ARG A 36 14.85 -14.09 -3.51
C ARG A 36 16.04 -13.19 -3.16
N TYR A 37 16.11 -11.99 -3.70
CA TYR A 37 17.19 -11.03 -3.43
C TYR A 37 17.20 -10.58 -1.96
N TRP A 38 16.04 -10.37 -1.36
CA TRP A 38 15.87 -9.97 0.03
C TRP A 38 15.79 -11.13 1.02
N GLN A 39 15.84 -12.38 0.54
CA GLN A 39 15.72 -13.62 1.33
C GLN A 39 14.39 -13.66 2.13
N ILE A 40 13.32 -13.28 1.48
CA ILE A 40 11.96 -13.34 2.02
C ILE A 40 11.30 -14.61 1.51
N ASP A 41 10.97 -15.54 2.41
CA ASP A 41 10.38 -16.84 2.07
C ASP A 41 8.89 -16.91 2.40
N ASN A 42 8.40 -16.01 3.26
CA ASN A 42 7.01 -16.02 3.73
C ASN A 42 6.12 -15.10 2.86
N TYR A 43 5.83 -15.56 1.65
CA TYR A 43 4.94 -14.87 0.73
C TYR A 43 3.98 -15.82 0.02
N THR A 44 2.84 -15.29 -0.39
CA THR A 44 1.80 -15.99 -1.15
C THR A 44 1.32 -15.11 -2.30
N ARG A 45 1.32 -15.66 -3.52
CA ARG A 45 0.71 -15.03 -4.68
C ARG A 45 -0.80 -15.17 -4.62
N ILE A 46 -1.51 -14.09 -4.83
CA ILE A 46 -2.97 -14.06 -4.98
C ILE A 46 -3.30 -13.71 -6.43
N SER A 47 -3.97 -14.62 -7.14
CA SER A 47 -4.50 -14.34 -8.47
C SER A 47 -5.52 -13.21 -8.38
N ALA A 48 -5.21 -12.09 -9.01
CA ALA A 48 -6.03 -10.88 -9.03
C ALA A 48 -7.14 -10.98 -10.09
N TYR A 49 -8.24 -10.25 -9.89
CA TYR A 49 -9.30 -10.10 -10.87
C TYR A 49 -8.91 -9.06 -11.93
N ASP A 50 -9.01 -9.41 -13.19
CA ASP A 50 -8.83 -8.47 -14.29
C ASP A 50 -10.20 -7.90 -14.73
N GLY A 51 -10.56 -6.75 -14.17
CA GLY A 51 -11.83 -6.12 -14.52
C GLY A 51 -11.92 -5.62 -15.97
N ARG A 52 -10.83 -5.63 -16.75
CA ARG A 52 -10.84 -5.23 -18.17
C ARG A 52 -11.32 -6.38 -19.05
N ASP A 53 -10.95 -7.60 -18.69
CA ASP A 53 -11.21 -8.81 -19.46
C ASP A 53 -12.34 -9.67 -18.85
N ASP A 54 -12.57 -9.54 -17.53
CA ASP A 54 -13.55 -10.31 -16.78
C ASP A 54 -14.86 -9.53 -16.55
N ASP A 55 -16.02 -10.17 -16.71
CA ASP A 55 -17.28 -9.63 -16.18
C ASP A 55 -17.35 -9.87 -14.67
N LEU A 56 -17.10 -8.82 -13.90
CA LEU A 56 -17.12 -8.88 -12.45
C LEU A 56 -18.51 -8.71 -11.84
N SER A 57 -19.58 -8.57 -12.65
CA SER A 57 -20.95 -8.38 -12.14
C SER A 57 -21.41 -9.53 -11.26
N ASP A 58 -21.02 -10.75 -11.60
CA ASP A 58 -21.41 -11.97 -10.87
C ASP A 58 -20.78 -12.08 -9.48
N ILE A 59 -19.66 -11.41 -9.23
CA ILE A 59 -19.00 -11.40 -7.92
C ILE A 59 -19.39 -10.19 -7.06
N ILE A 60 -20.17 -9.24 -7.59
CA ILE A 60 -20.65 -8.09 -6.84
C ILE A 60 -22.07 -8.37 -6.31
N VAL A 61 -22.30 -8.06 -5.03
CA VAL A 61 -23.63 -8.13 -4.41
C VAL A 61 -24.06 -6.74 -3.94
N GLY A 62 -25.38 -6.51 -3.96
CA GLY A 62 -25.96 -5.21 -3.68
C GLY A 62 -25.96 -4.33 -4.92
N ARG A 63 -25.84 -3.02 -4.73
CA ARG A 63 -25.80 -2.07 -5.83
C ARG A 63 -24.45 -2.13 -6.53
N TYR A 64 -24.46 -2.30 -7.84
CA TYR A 64 -23.23 -2.23 -8.63
C TYR A 64 -22.63 -0.81 -8.58
N PRO A 65 -21.30 -0.65 -8.40
CA PRO A 65 -20.66 0.64 -8.26
C PRO A 65 -20.39 1.31 -9.63
N GLU A 66 -21.44 1.75 -10.31
CA GLU A 66 -21.37 2.32 -11.68
C GLU A 66 -20.43 3.53 -11.82
N MET A 67 -20.04 4.17 -10.70
CA MET A 67 -19.07 5.28 -10.69
C MET A 67 -17.61 4.82 -10.74
N MET A 68 -17.35 3.52 -10.70
CA MET A 68 -16.02 2.94 -10.77
C MET A 68 -15.76 2.34 -12.15
N THR A 69 -14.53 2.40 -12.60
CA THR A 69 -14.09 1.63 -13.77
C THR A 69 -14.00 0.15 -13.44
N SER A 70 -14.06 -0.71 -14.45
CA SER A 70 -13.90 -2.16 -14.26
C SER A 70 -12.53 -2.52 -13.66
N GLY A 71 -11.46 -1.79 -14.04
CA GLY A 71 -10.13 -1.93 -13.44
C GLY A 71 -10.11 -1.59 -11.94
N GLU A 72 -10.78 -0.50 -11.53
CA GLU A 72 -10.92 -0.13 -10.10
C GLU A 72 -11.71 -1.19 -9.31
N ILE A 73 -12.75 -1.78 -9.92
CA ILE A 73 -13.51 -2.88 -9.30
C ILE A 73 -12.62 -4.12 -9.16
N GLY A 74 -11.87 -4.48 -10.21
CA GLY A 74 -10.91 -5.59 -10.18
C GLY A 74 -9.85 -5.40 -9.10
N CYS A 75 -9.31 -4.18 -8.97
CA CYS A 75 -8.32 -3.83 -7.95
C CYS A 75 -8.90 -4.01 -6.54
N VAL A 76 -9.98 -3.34 -6.18
CA VAL A 76 -10.53 -3.39 -4.82
C VAL A 76 -10.99 -4.80 -4.42
N THR A 77 -11.58 -5.56 -5.35
CA THR A 77 -12.00 -6.93 -5.07
C THR A 77 -10.81 -7.87 -4.91
N SER A 78 -9.71 -7.65 -5.64
CA SER A 78 -8.46 -8.39 -5.49
C SER A 78 -7.82 -8.14 -4.12
N HIS A 79 -7.78 -6.89 -3.67
CA HIS A 79 -7.31 -6.57 -2.31
C HIS A 79 -8.16 -7.23 -1.23
N LEU A 80 -9.49 -7.17 -1.34
CA LEU A 80 -10.39 -7.85 -0.41
C LEU A 80 -10.20 -9.37 -0.42
N LYS A 81 -9.94 -9.98 -1.60
CA LYS A 81 -9.60 -11.40 -1.76
C LYS A 81 -8.31 -11.75 -1.01
N ALA A 82 -7.26 -10.94 -1.15
CA ALA A 82 -5.99 -11.15 -0.47
C ALA A 82 -6.14 -11.03 1.05
N ILE A 83 -6.84 -10.00 1.52
CA ILE A 83 -7.11 -9.79 2.94
C ILE A 83 -7.90 -10.97 3.54
N LYS A 84 -8.94 -11.44 2.83
CA LYS A 84 -9.72 -12.62 3.26
C LYS A 84 -8.85 -13.87 3.28
N HIS A 85 -8.07 -14.11 2.23
CA HIS A 85 -7.20 -15.30 2.17
C HIS A 85 -6.22 -15.32 3.33
N TRP A 86 -5.52 -14.20 3.60
CA TRP A 86 -4.66 -14.09 4.77
C TRP A 86 -5.41 -14.38 6.07
N TYR A 87 -6.55 -13.72 6.27
CA TYR A 87 -7.35 -13.85 7.50
C TYR A 87 -7.77 -15.30 7.77
N ASP A 88 -8.12 -16.05 6.72
CA ASP A 88 -8.58 -17.42 6.82
C ASP A 88 -7.44 -18.45 6.96
N THR A 89 -6.23 -18.13 6.50
CA THR A 89 -5.11 -19.11 6.39
C THR A 89 -3.93 -18.86 7.32
N SER A 90 -3.91 -17.75 8.06
CA SER A 90 -2.80 -17.37 8.94
C SER A 90 -3.34 -16.77 10.23
N ASP A 91 -2.61 -16.99 11.33
CA ASP A 91 -2.91 -16.39 12.66
C ASP A 91 -2.01 -15.18 12.96
N SER A 92 -1.23 -14.71 12.01
CA SER A 92 -0.35 -13.55 12.21
C SER A 92 -1.16 -12.30 12.60
N PRO A 93 -0.64 -11.43 13.50
CA PRO A 93 -1.35 -10.25 13.99
C PRO A 93 -1.53 -9.18 12.91
N TYR A 94 -0.68 -9.19 11.89
CA TYR A 94 -0.75 -8.32 10.71
C TYR A 94 -0.22 -9.05 9.49
N ALA A 95 -0.49 -8.52 8.31
CA ALA A 95 0.10 -8.94 7.04
C ALA A 95 0.57 -7.72 6.24
N ILE A 96 1.45 -7.99 5.27
CA ILE A 96 1.80 -7.07 4.21
C ILE A 96 1.01 -7.47 2.96
N ILE A 97 0.24 -6.53 2.43
CA ILE A 97 -0.42 -6.69 1.13
C ILE A 97 0.34 -5.85 0.11
N MET A 98 0.63 -6.45 -1.05
CA MET A 98 1.40 -5.80 -2.11
C MET A 98 0.72 -5.97 -3.47
N GLU A 99 0.92 -5.00 -4.35
CA GLU A 99 0.74 -5.18 -5.79
C GLU A 99 2.04 -5.68 -6.43
N ASP A 100 1.95 -6.22 -7.62
CA ASP A 100 3.05 -6.86 -8.35
C ASP A 100 4.03 -5.88 -9.00
N ASP A 101 3.90 -4.60 -8.72
CA ASP A 101 4.85 -3.54 -9.07
C ASP A 101 5.53 -2.90 -7.84
N CYS A 102 5.27 -3.37 -6.63
CA CYS A 102 5.97 -2.89 -5.46
C CYS A 102 7.48 -3.08 -5.60
N ASN A 103 8.26 -2.06 -5.20
CA ASN A 103 9.71 -2.07 -5.26
C ASN A 103 10.30 -1.89 -3.86
N MET A 104 11.05 -2.91 -3.40
CA MET A 104 11.68 -2.93 -2.08
C MET A 104 13.10 -2.38 -2.06
N ASP A 105 13.64 -1.94 -3.20
CA ASP A 105 15.06 -1.59 -3.34
C ASP A 105 15.51 -0.43 -2.46
N ILE A 106 14.63 0.53 -2.14
CA ILE A 106 14.99 1.66 -1.27
C ILE A 106 15.23 1.24 0.19
N ALA A 107 14.79 0.07 0.61
CA ALA A 107 15.11 -0.46 1.94
C ALA A 107 16.62 -0.55 2.21
N ARG A 108 17.45 -0.67 1.16
CA ARG A 108 18.93 -0.62 1.28
C ARG A 108 19.46 0.68 1.88
N TYR A 109 18.72 1.76 1.74
CA TYR A 109 19.10 3.08 2.26
C TYR A 109 18.62 3.35 3.69
N TRP A 110 17.70 2.53 4.25
CA TRP A 110 17.24 2.71 5.62
C TRP A 110 18.39 2.57 6.62
N ASN A 111 18.32 3.29 7.73
CA ASN A 111 19.23 3.15 8.87
C ASN A 111 18.59 2.39 10.05
N PHE A 112 17.59 1.56 9.76
CA PHE A 112 16.82 0.76 10.72
C PHE A 112 16.36 -0.53 10.05
N THR A 113 15.75 -1.43 10.84
CA THR A 113 15.13 -2.66 10.34
C THR A 113 13.61 -2.56 10.33
N TRP A 114 12.95 -3.42 9.54
CA TRP A 114 11.50 -3.55 9.59
C TRP A 114 10.98 -3.88 11.00
N GLU A 115 11.65 -4.78 11.70
CA GLU A 115 11.27 -5.18 13.07
C GLU A 115 11.29 -3.98 14.03
N ASP A 116 12.31 -3.14 13.93
CA ASP A 116 12.42 -1.93 14.74
C ASP A 116 11.32 -0.92 14.40
N PHE A 117 11.02 -0.76 13.11
CA PHE A 117 9.99 0.17 12.64
C PHE A 117 8.60 -0.25 13.10
N ILE A 118 8.19 -1.51 12.81
CA ILE A 118 6.82 -1.96 13.11
C ILE A 118 6.53 -1.98 14.62
N ALA A 119 7.56 -2.18 15.43
CA ALA A 119 7.45 -2.12 16.91
C ALA A 119 7.22 -0.69 17.42
N ARG A 120 7.45 0.35 16.61
CA ARG A 120 7.32 1.77 17.00
C ARG A 120 6.19 2.51 16.27
N VAL A 121 5.45 1.82 15.41
CA VAL A 121 4.24 2.40 14.79
C VAL A 121 3.30 2.87 15.90
N PRO A 122 2.68 4.06 15.78
CA PRO A 122 1.78 4.60 16.79
C PRO A 122 0.70 3.61 17.21
N TYR A 123 0.36 3.61 18.50
CA TYR A 123 -0.57 2.66 19.05
C TYR A 123 -1.94 2.69 18.35
N CYS A 124 -2.62 1.56 18.28
CA CYS A 124 -3.95 1.41 17.67
C CYS A 124 -3.98 1.67 16.15
N TRP A 125 -2.89 1.44 15.41
CA TRP A 125 -2.96 1.49 13.96
C TRP A 125 -3.80 0.34 13.39
N ASP A 126 -4.53 0.61 12.33
CA ASP A 126 -5.25 -0.37 11.52
C ASP A 126 -4.50 -0.68 10.24
N VAL A 127 -3.96 0.35 9.59
CA VAL A 127 -3.16 0.23 8.36
C VAL A 127 -1.95 1.15 8.42
N VAL A 128 -0.83 0.69 7.85
CA VAL A 128 0.34 1.53 7.54
C VAL A 128 0.61 1.44 6.05
N GLN A 129 0.36 2.54 5.35
CA GLN A 129 0.67 2.68 3.92
C GLN A 129 2.18 2.88 3.75
N LEU A 130 2.83 2.01 2.99
CA LEU A 130 4.29 1.94 2.85
C LEU A 130 4.81 2.41 1.50
N ALA A 131 3.98 2.35 0.45
CA ALA A 131 4.28 2.90 -0.86
C ALA A 131 3.24 3.97 -1.19
N ILE A 132 3.70 5.18 -1.49
CA ILE A 132 2.84 6.36 -1.62
C ILE A 132 3.09 7.02 -2.97
N ILE A 133 2.01 7.43 -3.61
CA ILE A 133 2.00 8.36 -4.73
C ILE A 133 1.41 9.65 -4.21
N CYS A 134 2.22 10.68 -4.00
CA CYS A 134 1.76 11.99 -3.54
C CYS A 134 1.85 13.03 -4.66
N THR A 135 0.90 13.97 -4.64
CA THR A 135 0.83 15.07 -5.62
C THR A 135 1.41 16.38 -5.09
N GLY A 136 2.02 16.35 -3.92
CA GLY A 136 2.56 17.52 -3.22
C GLY A 136 3.93 17.23 -2.60
N ASP A 137 4.22 17.90 -1.49
CA ASP A 137 5.45 17.69 -0.74
C ASP A 137 5.50 16.27 -0.15
N ILE A 138 6.68 15.67 -0.21
CA ILE A 138 6.92 14.32 0.30
C ILE A 138 7.16 14.39 1.80
N HIS A 139 6.31 13.70 2.56
CA HIS A 139 6.45 13.55 4.00
C HIS A 139 6.94 12.15 4.32
N VAL A 140 8.18 12.02 4.79
CA VAL A 140 8.78 10.73 5.10
C VAL A 140 8.51 10.27 6.53
N PRO A 141 8.56 11.12 7.57
CA PRO A 141 8.13 10.70 8.90
C PRO A 141 6.69 10.18 8.92
N ILE A 142 6.43 9.18 9.75
CA ILE A 142 5.09 8.59 9.85
C ILE A 142 4.05 9.66 10.24
N HIS A 143 2.96 9.70 9.51
CA HIS A 143 1.90 10.69 9.72
C HIS A 143 0.53 10.05 9.50
N THR A 144 -0.54 10.67 9.98
CA THR A 144 -1.89 10.28 9.60
C THR A 144 -2.04 10.44 8.10
N ARG A 145 -2.54 9.41 7.41
CA ARG A 145 -2.69 9.43 5.95
C ARG A 145 -3.46 10.66 5.50
N PHE A 146 -2.91 11.38 4.53
CA PHE A 146 -3.61 12.47 3.85
C PHE A 146 -4.46 11.91 2.70
N VAL A 147 -5.48 12.67 2.31
CA VAL A 147 -6.36 12.30 1.19
C VAL A 147 -5.59 12.13 -0.14
N ASN A 148 -4.46 12.83 -0.27
CA ASN A 148 -3.60 12.79 -1.46
C ASN A 148 -2.44 11.78 -1.38
N ASP A 149 -2.37 10.98 -0.32
CA ASP A 149 -1.47 9.83 -0.25
C ASP A 149 -2.13 8.65 -0.95
N PHE A 150 -1.99 8.60 -2.27
CA PHE A 150 -2.57 7.56 -3.12
C PHE A 150 -1.72 6.29 -3.12
N SER A 151 -2.23 5.22 -3.68
CA SER A 151 -1.61 3.92 -3.93
C SER A 151 -1.87 2.87 -2.86
N THR A 152 -2.23 1.70 -3.35
CA THR A 152 -2.31 0.44 -2.60
C THR A 152 -1.17 -0.52 -2.93
N ALA A 153 -0.10 -0.01 -3.59
CA ALA A 153 1.03 -0.83 -4.03
C ALA A 153 1.71 -1.61 -2.88
N CYS A 154 1.73 -1.04 -1.66
CA CYS A 154 2.15 -1.79 -0.47
C CYS A 154 1.62 -1.16 0.82
N TYR A 155 1.07 -2.00 1.70
CA TYR A 155 0.66 -1.60 3.05
C TYR A 155 0.70 -2.78 4.03
N ALA A 156 0.91 -2.46 5.32
CA ALA A 156 0.67 -3.37 6.42
C ALA A 156 -0.77 -3.20 6.93
N ILE A 157 -1.45 -4.30 7.25
CA ILE A 157 -2.83 -4.29 7.76
C ILE A 157 -2.96 -5.19 8.98
N THR A 158 -3.62 -4.72 10.03
CA THR A 158 -3.87 -5.52 11.23
C THR A 158 -5.00 -6.53 11.02
N ARG A 159 -4.94 -7.62 11.79
CA ARG A 159 -5.99 -8.64 11.77
C ARG A 159 -7.36 -8.08 12.21
N HIS A 160 -7.35 -7.14 13.16
CA HIS A 160 -8.56 -6.45 13.59
C HIS A 160 -9.24 -5.70 12.43
N HIS A 161 -8.45 -4.94 11.66
CA HIS A 161 -8.99 -4.20 10.52
C HIS A 161 -9.43 -5.10 9.38
N ALA A 162 -8.67 -6.17 9.10
CA ALA A 162 -9.06 -7.19 8.13
C ALA A 162 -10.43 -7.81 8.47
N GLU A 163 -10.67 -8.18 9.73
CA GLU A 163 -11.97 -8.69 10.18
C GLU A 163 -13.10 -7.69 9.90
N LYS A 164 -12.85 -6.40 10.18
CA LYS A 164 -13.82 -5.33 9.90
C LYS A 164 -14.14 -5.24 8.40
N LEU A 165 -13.10 -5.20 7.53
CA LEU A 165 -13.29 -5.15 6.08
C LEU A 165 -14.07 -6.37 5.57
N ILE A 166 -13.72 -7.57 6.04
CA ILE A 166 -14.40 -8.80 5.67
C ILE A 166 -15.89 -8.73 6.04
N LYS A 167 -16.20 -8.33 7.27
CA LYS A 167 -17.60 -8.20 7.74
C LYS A 167 -18.41 -7.20 6.91
N TYR A 168 -17.81 -6.11 6.48
CA TYR A 168 -18.50 -5.07 5.72
C TYR A 168 -18.58 -5.35 4.23
N HIS A 169 -17.56 -5.97 3.65
CA HIS A 169 -17.39 -6.00 2.20
C HIS A 169 -17.41 -7.39 1.58
N ILE A 170 -17.43 -8.48 2.37
CA ILE A 170 -17.42 -9.83 1.81
C ILE A 170 -18.68 -10.59 2.23
N ARG A 171 -19.27 -11.32 1.28
CA ARG A 171 -20.45 -12.16 1.43
C ARG A 171 -20.21 -13.51 0.76
N GLY A 172 -19.63 -14.47 1.50
CA GLY A 172 -19.13 -15.72 0.93
C GLY A 172 -17.97 -15.43 -0.03
N GLU A 173 -18.15 -15.78 -1.29
CA GLU A 173 -17.17 -15.51 -2.37
C GLU A 173 -17.48 -14.24 -3.18
N LYS A 174 -18.42 -13.41 -2.69
CA LYS A 174 -18.85 -12.19 -3.38
C LYS A 174 -18.53 -10.94 -2.56
N TYR A 175 -18.49 -9.79 -3.25
CA TYR A 175 -18.05 -8.50 -2.69
C TYR A 175 -19.20 -7.50 -2.66
N LYS A 176 -19.30 -6.74 -1.56
CA LYS A 176 -20.29 -5.69 -1.36
C LYS A 176 -19.57 -4.34 -1.30
N LEU A 177 -19.70 -3.52 -2.34
CA LEU A 177 -19.00 -2.24 -2.48
C LEU A 177 -19.89 -1.02 -2.22
N ASP A 178 -21.17 -1.22 -1.94
CA ASP A 178 -22.19 -0.16 -1.76
C ASP A 178 -22.40 0.29 -0.30
N ASN A 179 -21.43 0.02 0.59
CA ASN A 179 -21.53 0.31 2.03
C ASN A 179 -21.24 1.78 2.41
N GLY A 180 -21.34 2.70 1.46
CA GLY A 180 -21.21 4.13 1.73
C GLY A 180 -19.78 4.61 1.98
N VAL A 181 -18.78 3.90 1.50
CA VAL A 181 -17.36 4.33 1.53
C VAL A 181 -17.22 5.65 0.77
N LYS A 182 -16.49 6.60 1.36
CA LYS A 182 -16.31 7.96 0.83
C LYS A 182 -14.83 8.21 0.52
N PRO A 183 -14.53 8.95 -0.54
CA PRO A 183 -15.46 9.50 -1.56
C PRO A 183 -16.01 8.43 -2.50
N ARG A 184 -15.26 7.35 -2.78
CA ARG A 184 -15.64 6.23 -3.64
C ARG A 184 -15.13 4.91 -3.05
N PRO A 185 -15.74 3.74 -3.34
CA PRO A 185 -15.28 2.46 -2.82
C PRO A 185 -14.10 1.86 -3.63
N VAL A 186 -13.17 2.70 -4.11
CA VAL A 186 -11.88 2.28 -4.67
C VAL A 186 -10.97 1.72 -3.58
N ALA A 187 -9.94 0.98 -3.95
CA ALA A 187 -9.09 0.28 -2.98
C ALA A 187 -8.50 1.20 -1.90
N ASP A 188 -7.94 2.34 -2.30
CA ASP A 188 -7.40 3.35 -1.38
C ASP A 188 -8.43 3.80 -0.33
N ASP A 189 -9.61 4.23 -0.80
CA ASP A 189 -10.62 4.78 0.09
C ASP A 189 -11.25 3.70 0.97
N LEU A 190 -11.49 2.51 0.40
CA LEU A 190 -12.14 1.44 1.14
C LEU A 190 -11.23 0.89 2.25
N ILE A 191 -9.94 0.69 1.95
CA ILE A 191 -8.99 0.10 2.90
C ILE A 191 -8.57 1.13 3.94
N TYR A 192 -8.22 2.34 3.49
CA TYR A 192 -7.57 3.32 4.35
C TYR A 192 -8.54 4.20 5.15
N ASN A 193 -9.67 4.62 4.54
CA ASN A 193 -10.61 5.52 5.21
C ASN A 193 -11.55 4.81 6.21
N SER A 194 -11.51 3.49 6.27
CA SER A 194 -12.33 2.71 7.20
C SER A 194 -11.65 2.42 8.54
N GLY A 195 -10.40 2.84 8.73
CA GLY A 195 -9.60 2.62 9.94
C GLY A 195 -8.64 3.76 10.27
N ILE A 196 -7.83 3.55 11.31
CA ILE A 196 -6.72 4.44 11.66
C ILE A 196 -5.55 4.10 10.75
N THR A 197 -5.33 4.95 9.73
CA THR A 197 -4.29 4.74 8.73
C THR A 197 -3.17 5.75 8.88
N TYR A 198 -1.96 5.23 9.04
CA TYR A 198 -0.74 5.99 8.94
C TYR A 198 -0.07 5.78 7.59
N ALA A 199 0.75 6.75 7.18
CA ALA A 199 1.47 6.71 5.92
C ALA A 199 2.94 7.08 6.13
N THR A 200 3.84 6.41 5.41
CA THR A 200 5.26 6.72 5.33
C THR A 200 5.85 6.02 4.10
N PRO A 201 6.55 6.73 3.20
CA PRO A 201 7.07 6.16 1.96
C PRO A 201 8.35 5.35 2.20
N LEU A 202 8.22 4.17 2.80
CA LEU A 202 9.33 3.24 3.04
C LEU A 202 9.63 2.37 1.83
N LEU A 203 8.69 2.20 0.91
CA LEU A 203 8.84 1.42 -0.31
C LEU A 203 8.44 2.25 -1.53
N LEU A 204 8.75 1.74 -2.71
CA LEU A 204 8.42 2.35 -3.99
C LEU A 204 7.51 1.44 -4.81
N TYR A 205 7.19 1.89 -5.99
CA TYR A 205 6.58 1.13 -7.08
C TYR A 205 7.47 1.21 -8.33
N LYS A 206 7.40 0.20 -9.18
CA LYS A 206 8.21 0.06 -10.38
C LYS A 206 7.54 0.78 -11.54
N ILE A 207 7.94 2.02 -11.81
CA ILE A 207 7.33 2.87 -12.86
C ILE A 207 7.36 2.19 -14.23
N GLU A 208 8.45 1.49 -14.56
CA GLU A 208 8.64 0.88 -15.86
C GLU A 208 7.65 -0.27 -16.15
N LEU A 209 7.00 -0.82 -15.12
CA LEU A 209 5.92 -1.80 -15.30
C LEU A 209 4.59 -1.13 -15.66
N GLY A 210 4.50 0.17 -15.50
CA GLY A 210 3.30 0.94 -15.81
C GLY A 210 2.16 0.72 -14.81
N SER A 211 1.09 1.50 -14.97
CA SER A 211 -0.18 1.29 -14.26
C SER A 211 -1.15 0.56 -15.18
N THR A 212 -1.77 -0.49 -14.67
CA THR A 212 -2.82 -1.23 -15.40
C THR A 212 -4.20 -0.57 -15.25
N ILE A 213 -4.36 0.34 -14.29
CA ILE A 213 -5.63 1.00 -13.99
C ILE A 213 -5.68 2.42 -14.56
N HIS A 214 -4.61 3.21 -14.33
CA HIS A 214 -4.53 4.62 -14.70
C HIS A 214 -3.19 4.93 -15.41
N PRO A 215 -2.95 4.41 -16.61
CA PRO A 215 -1.68 4.61 -17.31
C PRO A 215 -1.39 6.09 -17.63
N GLU A 216 -2.43 6.93 -17.75
CA GLU A 216 -2.33 8.36 -18.00
C GLU A 216 -1.74 9.16 -16.85
N HIS A 217 -1.77 8.64 -15.61
CA HIS A 217 -1.25 9.34 -14.44
C HIS A 217 0.27 9.22 -14.30
N ILE A 218 0.92 8.28 -15.01
CA ILE A 218 2.36 7.98 -14.84
C ILE A 218 3.22 9.21 -15.06
N ASP A 219 3.01 9.94 -16.15
CA ASP A 219 3.82 11.12 -16.50
C ASP A 219 3.33 12.40 -15.81
N ILE A 220 2.13 12.40 -15.22
CA ILE A 220 1.55 13.58 -14.56
C ILE A 220 2.14 13.76 -13.17
N PHE A 221 2.07 12.74 -12.31
CA PHE A 221 2.52 12.84 -10.92
C PHE A 221 3.20 11.60 -10.35
N HIS A 222 2.99 10.39 -10.93
CA HIS A 222 3.64 9.18 -10.42
C HIS A 222 5.16 9.29 -10.49
N ARG A 223 5.71 9.72 -11.64
CA ARG A 223 7.15 9.86 -11.83
C ARG A 223 7.76 10.88 -10.87
N GLN A 224 7.12 12.04 -10.70
CA GLN A 224 7.58 13.07 -9.77
C GLN A 224 7.62 12.57 -8.34
N SER A 225 6.56 11.89 -7.88
CA SER A 225 6.48 11.30 -6.55
C SER A 225 7.56 10.22 -6.36
N HIS A 226 7.69 9.30 -7.29
CA HIS A 226 8.70 8.23 -7.26
C HIS A 226 10.12 8.80 -7.15
N ASP A 227 10.49 9.71 -8.06
CA ASP A 227 11.84 10.26 -8.12
C ASP A 227 12.16 11.08 -6.86
N GLY A 228 11.19 11.82 -6.34
CA GLY A 228 11.33 12.56 -5.11
C GLY A 228 11.60 11.67 -3.89
N ILE A 229 10.81 10.59 -3.73
CA ILE A 229 10.99 9.61 -2.65
C ILE A 229 12.35 8.89 -2.81
N LEU A 230 12.69 8.44 -4.02
CA LEU A 230 13.97 7.77 -4.28
C LEU A 230 15.15 8.68 -3.96
N ASN A 231 15.12 9.92 -4.44
CA ASN A 231 16.18 10.91 -4.16
C ASN A 231 16.32 11.19 -2.66
N PHE A 232 15.21 11.34 -1.95
CA PHE A 232 15.24 11.51 -0.50
C PHE A 232 15.98 10.36 0.18
N TRP A 233 15.58 9.11 -0.08
CA TRP A 233 16.21 7.96 0.54
C TRP A 233 17.68 7.76 0.16
N GLN A 234 18.04 8.05 -1.08
CA GLN A 234 19.44 8.00 -1.52
C GLN A 234 20.33 9.00 -0.81
N GLN A 235 19.81 10.20 -0.57
CA GLN A 235 20.60 11.30 0.04
C GLN A 235 20.56 11.28 1.56
N MET A 236 19.42 11.00 2.15
CA MET A 236 19.17 11.17 3.58
C MET A 236 19.01 9.84 4.34
N GLY A 237 18.73 8.74 3.66
CA GLY A 237 18.33 7.48 4.32
C GLY A 237 19.34 6.97 5.35
N ALA A 238 20.64 7.07 5.07
CA ALA A 238 21.70 6.67 6.01
C ALA A 238 21.78 7.55 7.28
N GLN A 239 21.22 8.76 7.23
CA GLN A 239 21.23 9.72 8.33
C GLN A 239 19.88 9.75 9.09
N MET A 240 18.81 9.32 8.45
CA MET A 240 17.48 9.26 9.07
C MET A 240 17.46 8.20 10.15
N THR A 241 17.30 8.62 11.40
CA THR A 241 17.14 7.69 12.52
C THR A 241 15.72 7.15 12.60
N LEU A 242 15.56 5.99 13.25
CA LEU A 242 14.22 5.44 13.48
C LEU A 242 13.35 6.42 14.29
N ASP A 243 13.92 7.12 15.26
CA ASP A 243 13.20 8.13 16.04
C ASP A 243 12.66 9.26 15.16
N GLN A 244 13.41 9.71 14.17
CA GLN A 244 12.94 10.72 13.20
C GLN A 244 11.83 10.18 12.28
N ILE A 245 11.91 8.91 11.89
CA ILE A 245 10.86 8.30 11.06
C ILE A 245 9.57 8.10 11.87
N THR A 246 9.69 7.72 13.16
CA THR A 246 8.55 7.42 14.03
C THR A 246 8.12 8.61 14.91
N ASP A 247 8.68 9.80 14.70
CA ASP A 247 8.28 11.04 15.37
C ASP A 247 6.91 11.50 14.84
N PHE A 248 5.87 10.88 15.41
CA PHE A 248 4.50 11.11 15.00
C PHE A 248 3.98 12.43 15.53
N ASN A 249 3.76 13.39 14.62
CA ASN A 249 3.07 14.63 14.91
C ASN A 249 1.62 14.58 14.39
N PRO A 250 0.60 14.43 15.26
CA PRO A 250 -0.80 14.35 14.84
C PRO A 250 -1.32 15.65 14.22
N TYR A 251 -0.59 16.75 14.36
CA TYR A 251 -0.95 18.06 13.77
C TYR A 251 -0.20 18.38 12.49
N PHE A 252 0.71 17.50 12.07
CA PHE A 252 1.46 17.68 10.83
C PHE A 252 0.50 17.71 9.63
N GLY A 253 0.60 18.75 8.79
CA GLY A 253 -0.26 18.90 7.60
C GLY A 253 -1.66 19.45 7.86
N ARG A 254 -2.07 19.71 9.11
CA ARG A 254 -3.22 20.58 9.35
C ARG A 254 -2.81 22.01 9.00
N VAL A 255 -3.25 22.50 7.85
CA VAL A 255 -3.21 23.94 7.54
C VAL A 255 -4.04 24.60 8.62
N THR A 256 -3.38 25.29 9.55
CA THR A 256 -4.10 26.20 10.46
C THR A 256 -4.61 27.35 9.58
N GLU A 257 -5.92 27.56 9.52
CA GLU A 257 -6.58 28.67 8.80
C GLU A 257 -6.10 30.07 9.26
N SER A 258 -5.13 30.13 10.18
CA SER A 258 -4.60 31.37 10.73
C SER A 258 -3.58 32.10 9.85
N SER A 259 -3.11 31.53 8.74
CA SER A 259 -2.19 32.21 7.82
C SER A 259 -2.85 32.95 6.65
N ALA A 260 -4.18 32.92 6.54
CA ALA A 260 -4.92 33.60 5.47
C ALA A 260 -5.37 35.02 5.83
N GLN A 261 -5.04 35.54 7.03
CA GLN A 261 -5.42 36.89 7.46
C GLN A 261 -4.22 37.73 7.91
N GLN A 262 -3.20 37.83 7.08
CA GLN A 262 -2.23 38.95 7.18
C GLN A 262 -1.67 39.26 5.79
N SER A 263 -2.38 40.03 5.03
CA SER A 263 -1.78 40.92 4.03
C SER A 263 -2.64 42.18 3.97
N PRO A 264 -1.98 43.37 4.09
CA PRO A 264 -2.64 44.66 4.23
C PRO A 264 -3.31 45.14 2.94
#